data_302735021b9e49b0fbd2537c242d7aea
#
_entry.id   302735021b9e49b0fbd2537c242d7aea
#
_cell.length_a   1.000
_cell.length_b   1.000
_cell.length_c   1.000
_cell.angle_alpha   90.00
_cell.angle_beta   90.00
_cell.angle_gamma   90.00
#
_symmetry.space_group_name_H-M   'P 1'
#
loop_
_entity.id
_entity.type
_entity.pdbx_description
1 polymer ?
#
loop_
_entity_poly.entity_id
_entity_poly.type
_entity_poly.pdbx_seq_one_letter_code
_entity_poly.pdbx_strand_id
1 'polypeptide(L)'
;LNIGPDGTGRVPAVATHYLVEAGQWLQNYPGVIYSAGASPWGMAMPWGDVTVQGDHLNLVVFDWPQDRRIHLSGLEVADVVSAGLRTQAGDLLPLQWAQQGTWFSIDGGELTADQVAGLASVVEVKLKAEPVVDATLGVHPNVPTVLSADFASVENAVLKRIGWMEKFGEWK
;
A
#
# COMPACT_ATOMS: atom_id res chain seq x y z
N LEU A 1 17.57 -2.91 -5.34
CA LEU A 1 17.15 -3.33 -6.67
C LEU A 1 18.32 -4.05 -7.34
N ASN A 2 18.13 -5.30 -7.72
CA ASN A 2 19.16 -6.09 -8.41
C ASN A 2 18.74 -6.29 -9.86
N ILE A 3 19.58 -5.81 -10.80
CA ILE A 3 19.35 -5.96 -12.23
C ILE A 3 20.53 -6.75 -12.78
N GLY A 4 20.28 -8.00 -13.20
CA GLY A 4 21.27 -8.83 -13.84
C GLY A 4 21.53 -8.36 -15.28
N PRO A 5 22.75 -7.92 -15.63
CA PRO A 5 23.11 -7.69 -17.03
C PRO A 5 23.13 -9.01 -17.80
N ASP A 6 22.95 -8.94 -19.11
CA ASP A 6 23.14 -10.08 -20.00
C ASP A 6 24.66 -10.46 -20.12
N GLY A 7 24.96 -11.53 -20.83
CA GLY A 7 26.34 -11.99 -21.03
C GLY A 7 27.26 -10.99 -21.76
N THR A 8 26.72 -9.90 -22.30
CA THR A 8 27.46 -8.80 -22.95
C THR A 8 27.61 -7.58 -22.04
N GLY A 9 27.06 -7.63 -20.81
CA GLY A 9 27.05 -6.52 -19.86
C GLY A 9 25.94 -5.50 -20.09
N ARG A 10 24.98 -5.76 -20.97
CA ARG A 10 23.86 -4.87 -21.25
C ARG A 10 22.70 -5.18 -20.30
N VAL A 11 21.99 -4.13 -19.89
CA VAL A 11 20.72 -4.29 -19.17
C VAL A 11 19.66 -4.81 -20.16
N PRO A 12 18.98 -5.93 -19.87
CA PRO A 12 17.92 -6.45 -20.73
C PRO A 12 16.82 -5.40 -20.98
N ALA A 13 16.28 -5.37 -22.20
CA ALA A 13 15.25 -4.39 -22.58
C ALA A 13 14.01 -4.43 -21.66
N VAL A 14 13.62 -5.62 -21.22
CA VAL A 14 12.49 -5.79 -20.29
C VAL A 14 12.77 -5.13 -18.93
N ALA A 15 13.99 -5.26 -18.41
CA ALA A 15 14.38 -4.62 -17.16
C ALA A 15 14.45 -3.10 -17.30
N THR A 16 14.97 -2.62 -18.46
CA THR A 16 14.99 -1.19 -18.78
C THR A 16 13.56 -0.62 -18.83
N HIS A 17 12.60 -1.35 -19.42
CA HIS A 17 11.20 -0.93 -19.49
C HIS A 17 10.62 -0.70 -18.10
N TYR A 18 10.73 -1.68 -17.20
CA TYR A 18 10.20 -1.56 -15.84
C TYR A 18 10.88 -0.46 -15.03
N LEU A 19 12.19 -0.26 -15.23
CA LEU A 19 12.91 0.83 -14.55
C LEU A 19 12.45 2.21 -15.01
N VAL A 20 12.21 2.37 -16.31
CA VAL A 20 11.71 3.63 -16.86
C VAL A 20 10.29 3.90 -16.35
N GLU A 21 9.43 2.89 -16.34
CA GLU A 21 8.06 3.00 -15.82
C GLU A 21 8.06 3.38 -14.33
N ALA A 22 8.86 2.70 -13.51
CA ALA A 22 9.01 3.05 -12.09
C ALA A 22 9.58 4.46 -11.90
N GLY A 23 10.56 4.86 -12.72
CA GLY A 23 11.12 6.21 -12.69
C GLY A 23 10.11 7.28 -13.05
N GLN A 24 9.27 7.04 -14.05
CA GLN A 24 8.17 7.94 -14.43
C GLN A 24 7.13 8.05 -13.31
N TRP A 25 6.76 6.94 -12.70
CA TRP A 25 5.85 6.94 -11.56
C TRP A 25 6.40 7.79 -10.40
N LEU A 26 7.67 7.63 -10.04
CA LEU A 26 8.32 8.43 -9.00
C LEU A 26 8.36 9.93 -9.33
N GLN A 27 8.49 10.29 -10.59
CA GLN A 27 8.44 11.69 -11.03
C GLN A 27 7.02 12.27 -10.97
N ASN A 28 6.02 11.47 -11.29
CA ASN A 28 4.62 11.90 -11.25
C ASN A 28 4.09 12.05 -9.81
N TYR A 29 4.69 11.33 -8.86
CA TYR A 29 4.27 11.35 -7.45
C TYR A 29 5.41 11.78 -6.51
N PRO A 30 5.90 13.03 -6.63
CA PRO A 30 6.96 13.52 -5.76
C PRO A 30 6.47 13.58 -4.31
N GLY A 31 7.34 13.21 -3.36
CA GLY A 31 7.03 13.23 -1.93
C GLY A 31 6.30 11.99 -1.42
N VAL A 32 5.85 11.09 -2.30
CA VAL A 32 5.21 9.83 -1.87
C VAL A 32 6.23 8.83 -1.34
N ILE A 33 7.41 8.79 -1.94
CA ILE A 33 8.53 7.93 -1.53
C ILE A 33 9.70 8.76 -1.01
N TYR A 34 10.20 9.72 -1.83
CA TYR A 34 11.29 10.57 -1.42
C TYR A 34 10.83 11.57 -0.36
N SER A 35 11.58 11.68 0.74
CA SER A 35 11.26 12.53 1.90
C SER A 35 9.99 12.15 2.67
N ALA A 36 9.44 10.97 2.40
CA ALA A 36 8.35 10.41 3.20
C ALA A 36 8.90 9.52 4.33
N GLY A 37 8.19 9.50 5.43
CA GLY A 37 8.39 8.57 6.54
C GLY A 37 7.76 7.20 6.26
N ALA A 38 8.17 6.20 7.03
CA ALA A 38 7.60 4.86 6.97
C ALA A 38 6.12 4.85 7.41
N SER A 39 5.44 3.78 7.03
CA SER A 39 4.07 3.51 7.48
C SER A 39 3.96 3.52 9.00
N PRO A 40 3.04 4.29 9.58
CA PRO A 40 2.82 4.28 11.03
C PRO A 40 2.24 2.95 11.51
N TRP A 41 1.73 2.11 10.63
CA TRP A 41 1.30 0.75 10.96
C TRP A 41 2.47 -0.25 11.02
N GLY A 42 3.66 0.09 10.50
CA GLY A 42 4.84 -0.76 10.52
C GLY A 42 4.73 -2.03 9.64
N MET A 43 3.69 -2.13 8.82
CA MET A 43 3.42 -3.27 7.94
C MET A 43 2.79 -2.81 6.64
N ALA A 44 2.96 -3.61 5.57
CA ALA A 44 2.23 -3.43 4.32
C ALA A 44 0.76 -3.83 4.48
N MET A 45 -0.11 -3.21 3.70
CA MET A 45 -1.53 -3.52 3.66
C MET A 45 -1.83 -4.54 2.55
N PRO A 46 -2.95 -5.29 2.60
CA PRO A 46 -3.30 -6.23 1.54
C PRO A 46 -3.42 -5.60 0.14
N TRP A 47 -3.72 -4.31 0.09
CA TRP A 47 -3.87 -3.54 -1.14
C TRP A 47 -2.62 -2.73 -1.51
N GLY A 48 -1.61 -2.63 -0.64
CA GLY A 48 -0.43 -1.81 -0.91
C GLY A 48 0.33 -1.39 0.34
N ASP A 49 0.82 -0.16 0.38
CA ASP A 49 1.59 0.37 1.49
C ASP A 49 1.20 1.82 1.80
N VAL A 50 1.64 2.31 2.95
CA VAL A 50 1.39 3.68 3.40
C VAL A 50 2.70 4.38 3.67
N THR A 51 2.83 5.62 3.20
CA THR A 51 3.91 6.51 3.60
C THR A 51 3.35 7.79 4.22
N VAL A 52 4.16 8.48 5.02
CA VAL A 52 3.73 9.67 5.76
C VAL A 52 4.60 10.85 5.41
N GLN A 53 3.98 11.99 5.16
CA GLN A 53 4.69 13.26 5.01
C GLN A 53 3.97 14.34 5.84
N GLY A 54 4.46 14.55 7.06
CA GLY A 54 3.80 15.47 8.01
C GLY A 54 2.37 15.03 8.32
N ASP A 55 1.41 15.87 7.97
CA ASP A 55 -0.03 15.63 8.17
C ASP A 55 -0.71 14.89 6.99
N HIS A 56 0.07 14.35 6.07
CA HIS A 56 -0.43 13.59 4.91
C HIS A 56 -0.09 12.11 5.02
N LEU A 57 -1.09 11.25 4.79
CA LEU A 57 -0.91 9.84 4.50
C LEU A 57 -0.98 9.66 2.97
N ASN A 58 0.02 9.01 2.40
CA ASN A 58 -0.02 8.57 1.01
C ASN A 58 -0.25 7.06 0.98
N LEU A 59 -1.41 6.65 0.55
CA LEU A 59 -1.76 5.25 0.37
C LEU A 59 -1.34 4.86 -1.05
N VAL A 60 -0.30 4.05 -1.15
CA VAL A 60 0.21 3.53 -2.42
C VAL A 60 -0.51 2.22 -2.70
N VAL A 61 -1.51 2.26 -3.58
CA VAL A 61 -2.41 1.15 -3.86
C VAL A 61 -1.92 0.40 -5.09
N PHE A 62 -1.37 -0.80 -4.87
CA PHE A 62 -0.94 -1.71 -5.95
C PHE A 62 -2.12 -2.50 -6.49
N ASP A 63 -2.96 -3.03 -5.60
CA ASP A 63 -4.10 -3.85 -5.93
C ASP A 63 -5.36 -3.30 -5.29
N TRP A 64 -6.22 -2.67 -6.08
CA TRP A 64 -7.50 -2.20 -5.57
C TRP A 64 -8.39 -3.37 -5.15
N PRO A 65 -9.00 -3.33 -3.95
CA PRO A 65 -10.02 -4.30 -3.58
C PRO A 65 -11.15 -4.37 -4.62
N GLN A 66 -11.82 -5.52 -4.73
CA GLN A 66 -12.89 -5.70 -5.74
C GLN A 66 -14.06 -4.71 -5.57
N ASP A 67 -14.37 -4.35 -4.33
CA ASP A 67 -15.40 -3.36 -4.00
C ASP A 67 -14.89 -1.91 -4.07
N ARG A 68 -13.63 -1.71 -4.47
CA ARG A 68 -12.95 -0.40 -4.54
C ARG A 68 -12.94 0.35 -3.20
N ARG A 69 -13.01 -0.36 -2.08
CA ARG A 69 -12.95 0.25 -0.75
C ARG A 69 -11.65 -0.07 -0.06
N ILE A 70 -11.01 0.97 0.43
CA ILE A 70 -9.80 0.85 1.27
C ILE A 70 -10.24 1.05 2.72
N HIS A 71 -9.80 0.15 3.57
CA HIS A 71 -10.05 0.22 5.01
C HIS A 71 -8.72 0.29 5.76
N LEU A 72 -8.65 1.22 6.71
CA LEU A 72 -7.55 1.39 7.64
C LEU A 72 -8.09 1.30 9.06
N SER A 73 -7.50 0.44 9.88
CA SER A 73 -7.82 0.33 11.31
C SER A 73 -6.79 1.06 12.15
N GLY A 74 -7.16 1.44 13.35
CA GLY A 74 -6.23 1.98 14.33
C GLY A 74 -5.86 3.45 14.14
N LEU A 75 -6.49 4.18 13.26
CA LEU A 75 -6.26 5.61 13.10
C LEU A 75 -6.92 6.37 14.28
N GLU A 76 -6.13 6.66 15.33
CA GLU A 76 -6.67 7.17 16.59
C GLU A 76 -6.97 8.66 16.56
N VAL A 77 -6.07 9.43 15.97
CA VAL A 77 -6.24 10.89 15.84
C VAL A 77 -6.34 11.20 14.37
N ALA A 78 -7.56 11.30 13.91
CA ALA A 78 -7.78 11.68 12.54
C ALA A 78 -8.99 12.58 12.43
N ASP A 79 -8.73 13.82 12.63
CA ASP A 79 -9.55 14.80 11.94
C ASP A 79 -9.13 14.79 10.47
N VAL A 80 -9.70 13.90 9.68
CA VAL A 80 -9.48 13.88 8.24
C VAL A 80 -10.04 15.17 7.64
N VAL A 81 -9.20 15.87 6.90
CA VAL A 81 -9.57 17.10 6.20
C VAL A 81 -10.07 16.79 4.81
N SER A 82 -9.36 15.90 4.11
CA SER A 82 -9.71 15.48 2.75
C SER A 82 -9.10 14.13 2.42
N ALA A 83 -9.72 13.44 1.47
CA ALA A 83 -9.15 12.27 0.81
C ALA A 83 -9.38 12.37 -0.70
N GLY A 84 -8.41 11.94 -1.50
CA GLY A 84 -8.53 11.98 -2.95
C GLY A 84 -7.48 11.15 -3.65
N LEU A 85 -7.80 10.73 -4.88
CA LEU A 85 -6.86 10.10 -5.78
C LEU A 85 -5.99 11.18 -6.44
N ARG A 86 -4.68 11.07 -6.30
CA ARG A 86 -3.72 11.94 -6.98
C ARG A 86 -3.57 11.49 -8.42
N THR A 87 -3.85 12.38 -9.37
CA THR A 87 -3.64 12.12 -10.79
C THR A 87 -2.16 12.28 -11.18
N GLN A 88 -1.78 11.74 -12.33
CA GLN A 88 -0.43 11.95 -12.88
C GLN A 88 -0.16 13.43 -13.22
N ALA A 89 -1.19 14.22 -13.45
CA ALA A 89 -1.07 15.67 -13.66
C ALA A 89 -0.87 16.47 -12.36
N GLY A 90 -0.96 15.79 -11.20
CA GLY A 90 -0.81 16.40 -9.88
C GLY A 90 -2.12 16.89 -9.26
N ASP A 91 -3.25 16.78 -9.96
CA ASP A 91 -4.55 17.11 -9.42
C ASP A 91 -5.01 16.07 -8.39
N LEU A 92 -5.88 16.47 -7.49
CA LEU A 92 -6.50 15.59 -6.52
C LEU A 92 -7.98 15.39 -6.86
N LEU A 93 -8.37 14.18 -7.25
CA LEU A 93 -9.77 13.80 -7.46
C LEU A 93 -10.37 13.44 -6.10
N PRO A 94 -11.35 14.20 -5.59
CA PRO A 94 -11.95 13.93 -4.28
C PRO A 94 -12.57 12.54 -4.21
N LEU A 95 -12.35 11.85 -3.10
CA LEU A 95 -12.96 10.56 -2.79
C LEU A 95 -13.86 10.69 -1.57
N GLN A 96 -14.93 9.91 -1.57
CA GLN A 96 -15.77 9.77 -0.38
C GLN A 96 -15.02 8.97 0.69
N TRP A 97 -15.16 9.40 1.92
CA TRP A 97 -14.55 8.72 3.05
C TRP A 97 -15.47 8.75 4.27
N ALA A 98 -15.28 7.83 5.17
CA ALA A 98 -15.98 7.74 6.44
C ALA A 98 -15.03 7.29 7.54
N GLN A 99 -15.26 7.79 8.75
CA GLN A 99 -14.56 7.34 9.95
C GLN A 99 -15.58 6.93 11.01
N GLN A 100 -15.37 5.77 11.59
CA GLN A 100 -16.14 5.26 12.71
C GLN A 100 -15.19 4.74 13.79
N GLY A 101 -15.03 5.52 14.86
CA GLY A 101 -13.99 5.26 15.86
C GLY A 101 -12.60 5.33 15.22
N THR A 102 -11.81 4.28 15.40
CA THR A 102 -10.47 4.13 14.82
C THR A 102 -10.47 3.55 13.39
N TRP A 103 -11.64 3.24 12.85
CA TRP A 103 -11.79 2.75 11.48
C TRP A 103 -12.00 3.90 10.52
N PHE A 104 -11.16 3.93 9.51
CA PHE A 104 -11.23 4.87 8.41
C PHE A 104 -11.44 4.10 7.10
N SER A 105 -12.34 4.55 6.28
CA SER A 105 -12.63 3.94 4.99
C SER A 105 -12.71 4.98 3.89
N ILE A 106 -12.22 4.62 2.71
CA ILE A 106 -12.25 5.41 1.49
C ILE A 106 -13.01 4.63 0.44
N ASP A 107 -13.96 5.28 -0.22
CA ASP A 107 -14.75 4.70 -1.30
C ASP A 107 -14.22 5.20 -2.66
N GLY A 108 -13.64 4.29 -3.43
CA GLY A 108 -13.18 4.49 -4.80
C GLY A 108 -14.14 3.91 -5.84
N GLY A 109 -15.39 3.57 -5.46
CA GLY A 109 -16.34 2.90 -6.35
C GLY A 109 -16.68 3.66 -7.63
N GLU A 110 -16.57 4.98 -7.63
CA GLU A 110 -16.78 5.83 -8.80
C GLU A 110 -15.55 5.96 -9.71
N LEU A 111 -14.39 5.46 -9.28
CA LEU A 111 -13.17 5.53 -10.07
C LEU A 111 -13.25 4.61 -11.29
N THR A 112 -12.90 5.16 -12.46
CA THR A 112 -12.82 4.39 -13.70
C THR A 112 -11.57 3.51 -13.74
N ALA A 113 -11.55 2.51 -14.60
CA ALA A 113 -10.39 1.65 -14.79
C ALA A 113 -9.13 2.44 -15.18
N ASP A 114 -9.29 3.45 -16.04
CA ASP A 114 -8.17 4.28 -16.51
C ASP A 114 -7.57 5.15 -15.39
N GLN A 115 -8.40 5.59 -14.44
CA GLN A 115 -7.92 6.39 -13.29
C GLN A 115 -7.08 5.59 -12.31
N VAL A 116 -7.27 4.29 -12.25
CA VAL A 116 -6.53 3.38 -11.37
C VAL A 116 -5.54 2.49 -12.13
N ALA A 117 -5.39 2.70 -13.43
CA ALA A 117 -4.43 1.98 -14.26
C ALA A 117 -2.99 2.44 -13.97
N GLY A 118 -2.05 1.54 -14.20
CA GLY A 118 -0.61 1.79 -14.06
C GLY A 118 0.04 1.00 -12.94
N LEU A 119 1.26 1.38 -12.57
CA LEU A 119 2.08 0.65 -11.60
C LEU A 119 1.46 0.64 -10.20
N ALA A 120 0.98 1.79 -9.76
CA ALA A 120 0.25 1.96 -8.50
C ALA A 120 -0.53 3.27 -8.52
N SER A 121 -1.66 3.29 -7.84
CA SER A 121 -2.42 4.51 -7.57
C SER A 121 -1.95 5.15 -6.27
N VAL A 122 -2.06 6.47 -6.16
CA VAL A 122 -1.77 7.19 -4.92
C VAL A 122 -3.05 7.84 -4.41
N VAL A 123 -3.52 7.41 -3.27
CA VAL A 123 -4.61 8.07 -2.55
C VAL A 123 -4.00 8.91 -1.42
N GLU A 124 -4.18 10.22 -1.49
CA GLU A 124 -3.73 11.14 -0.47
C GLU A 124 -4.84 11.39 0.54
N VAL A 125 -4.50 11.28 1.81
CA VAL A 125 -5.37 11.62 2.93
C VAL A 125 -4.70 12.72 3.73
N LYS A 126 -5.31 13.89 3.77
CA LYS A 126 -4.87 15.01 4.59
C LYS A 126 -5.55 14.97 5.95
N LEU A 127 -4.75 15.09 6.99
CA LEU A 127 -5.18 15.16 8.39
C LEU A 127 -4.97 16.57 8.93
N LYS A 128 -5.52 16.88 10.09
CA LYS A 128 -5.25 18.14 10.79
C LYS A 128 -3.90 18.16 11.53
N ALA A 129 -3.34 16.99 11.81
CA ALA A 129 -2.07 16.79 12.49
C ALA A 129 -1.40 15.51 12.01
N GLU A 130 -0.17 15.26 12.48
CA GLU A 130 0.51 13.98 12.21
C GLU A 130 -0.33 12.78 12.67
N PRO A 131 -0.36 11.70 11.89
CA PRO A 131 -1.16 10.53 12.22
C PRO A 131 -0.67 9.85 13.50
N VAL A 132 -1.61 9.53 14.38
CA VAL A 132 -1.38 8.63 15.52
C VAL A 132 -2.15 7.35 15.25
N VAL A 133 -1.45 6.23 15.29
CA VAL A 133 -1.99 4.94 14.88
C VAL A 133 -1.75 3.90 15.97
N ASP A 134 -2.81 3.17 16.34
CA ASP A 134 -2.68 1.89 17.00
C ASP A 134 -2.46 0.83 15.92
N ALA A 135 -1.23 0.33 15.82
CA ALA A 135 -0.83 -0.65 14.82
C ALA A 135 -1.37 -2.07 15.09
N THR A 136 -2.15 -2.28 16.13
CA THR A 136 -2.80 -3.57 16.37
C THR A 136 -3.80 -3.89 15.27
N LEU A 137 -3.85 -5.16 14.85
CA LEU A 137 -4.81 -5.61 13.84
C LEU A 137 -6.23 -5.51 14.39
N GLY A 138 -6.98 -4.53 13.92
CA GLY A 138 -8.41 -4.44 14.19
C GLY A 138 -9.22 -5.38 13.29
N VAL A 139 -10.21 -6.04 13.84
CA VAL A 139 -11.19 -6.82 13.08
C VAL A 139 -12.48 -6.03 12.99
N HIS A 140 -12.91 -5.70 11.77
CA HIS A 140 -14.19 -5.04 11.55
C HIS A 140 -15.28 -6.07 11.27
N PRO A 141 -16.45 -6.00 11.98
CA PRO A 141 -17.48 -7.03 11.85
C PRO A 141 -18.05 -7.21 10.45
N ASN A 142 -18.03 -6.17 9.63
CA ASN A 142 -18.64 -6.15 8.30
C ASN A 142 -17.60 -6.12 7.15
N VAL A 143 -16.32 -6.27 7.46
CA VAL A 143 -15.24 -6.28 6.46
C VAL A 143 -14.49 -7.60 6.57
N PRO A 144 -14.34 -8.36 5.49
CA PRO A 144 -13.53 -9.57 5.50
C PRO A 144 -12.09 -9.26 5.95
N THR A 145 -11.63 -9.94 6.99
CA THR A 145 -10.27 -9.81 7.47
C THR A 145 -9.40 -10.86 6.78
N VAL A 146 -8.39 -10.41 6.04
CA VAL A 146 -7.39 -11.30 5.45
C VAL A 146 -6.17 -11.31 6.37
N LEU A 147 -5.91 -12.46 6.99
CA LEU A 147 -4.70 -12.70 7.77
C LEU A 147 -3.69 -13.39 6.86
N SER A 148 -2.74 -12.63 6.36
CA SER A 148 -1.64 -13.22 5.60
C SER A 148 -0.63 -13.87 6.56
N ALA A 149 0.08 -14.90 6.08
CA ALA A 149 1.09 -15.60 6.87
C ALA A 149 2.25 -14.68 7.31
N ASP A 150 2.46 -13.58 6.62
CA ASP A 150 3.51 -12.60 6.94
C ASP A 150 3.25 -11.86 8.25
N PHE A 151 2.01 -11.85 8.73
CA PHE A 151 1.62 -11.24 10.02
C PHE A 151 1.59 -12.25 11.16
N ALA A 152 1.85 -13.54 10.90
CA ALA A 152 1.81 -14.56 11.92
C ALA A 152 3.12 -14.59 12.71
N SER A 153 3.03 -14.54 14.04
CA SER A 153 4.13 -14.96 14.91
C SER A 153 4.03 -16.46 15.16
N VAL A 154 5.15 -17.14 15.03
CA VAL A 154 5.19 -18.59 15.24
C VAL A 154 5.77 -18.87 16.63
N GLU A 155 4.95 -19.38 17.54
CA GLU A 155 5.36 -19.80 18.86
C GLU A 155 5.43 -21.33 18.93
N ASN A 156 6.49 -21.85 19.57
CA ASN A 156 6.68 -23.29 19.82
C ASN A 156 6.70 -24.18 18.55
N ALA A 157 7.10 -23.63 17.41
CA ALA A 157 7.23 -24.41 16.19
C ALA A 157 8.55 -25.14 16.09
N VAL A 158 8.49 -26.39 15.64
CA VAL A 158 9.68 -27.12 15.23
C VAL A 158 10.01 -26.73 13.79
N LEU A 159 11.09 -25.98 13.62
CA LEU A 159 11.61 -25.64 12.29
C LEU A 159 12.07 -26.93 11.59
N LYS A 160 11.30 -27.45 10.66
CA LYS A 160 11.79 -28.43 9.69
C LYS A 160 12.59 -27.68 8.64
N ARG A 161 13.86 -28.03 8.50
CA ARG A 161 14.70 -27.50 7.43
C ARG A 161 14.11 -27.94 6.10
N ILE A 162 13.56 -27.00 5.36
CA ILE A 162 13.12 -27.21 3.98
C ILE A 162 14.36 -27.08 3.09
N GLY A 163 14.66 -28.12 2.32
CA GLY A 163 15.77 -28.05 1.36
C GLY A 163 15.44 -27.05 0.24
N TRP A 164 16.45 -26.44 -0.33
CA TRP A 164 16.34 -25.38 -1.34
C TRP A 164 15.53 -25.78 -2.59
N MET A 165 15.13 -26.96 -2.83
CA MET A 165 14.36 -27.41 -4.00
C MET A 165 13.14 -28.25 -3.61
N GLU A 166 12.79 -28.33 -2.35
CA GLU A 166 11.58 -29.02 -1.93
C GLU A 166 10.36 -28.18 -2.22
N LYS A 167 9.38 -28.79 -2.88
CA LYS A 167 8.06 -28.20 -3.03
C LYS A 167 7.50 -27.92 -1.63
N PHE A 168 6.97 -26.73 -1.40
CA PHE A 168 6.25 -26.42 -0.19
C PHE A 168 5.14 -27.47 -0.02
N GLY A 169 5.26 -28.30 1.00
CA GLY A 169 4.22 -29.26 1.34
C GLY A 169 2.96 -28.55 1.79
N GLU A 170 1.85 -29.24 1.71
CA GLU A 170 0.59 -28.74 2.25
C GLU A 170 0.74 -28.47 3.74
N TRP A 171 0.37 -27.27 4.15
CA TRP A 171 0.22 -26.92 5.55
C TRP A 171 -0.95 -27.71 6.13
N LYS A 172 -0.70 -28.52 7.14
CA LYS A 172 -1.75 -29.22 7.89
C LYS A 172 -1.98 -28.52 9.21
#